data_146f4ffcf35f1922948f57864f075bba
#
_entry.id   146f4ffcf35f1922948f57864f075bba
#
_cell.length_a   1.000
_cell.length_b   1.000
_cell.length_c   1.000
_cell.angle_alpha   90.00
_cell.angle_beta   90.00
_cell.angle_gamma   90.00
#
_symmetry.space_group_name_H-M   'P 1'
#
loop_
_entity.id
_entity.type
_entity.pdbx_description
1 polymer ?
#
loop_
_entity_poly.entity_id
_entity_poly.type
_entity_poly.pdbx_seq_one_letter_code
_entity_poly.pdbx_strand_id
1 'polypeptide(L)'
;MGYNKLTSLSANIKAIETAVAIHSQGRTATQEEKQVLAQYSGFGGIKDVLDLGTDKPLDKGVAGLLNRLLDALRTLAGGDEAACRSLVESIKSSVLTAFYTPQFLIDAVAAQIHKTFSANGLQMQSFLEPSAGIGGFLPVAMPGTRSYAFEKDTITGLVLSLLHEDATTVTAGFETIGT
;
A
#
# COMPACT_ATOMS: atom_id res chain seq x y z
N MET A 1 14.95 -5.63 16.16
CA MET A 1 15.55 -6.10 14.89
C MET A 1 15.87 -4.89 14.05
N GLY A 2 17.11 -4.79 13.51
CA GLY A 2 17.48 -3.68 12.63
C GLY A 2 16.72 -3.76 11.30
N TYR A 3 16.40 -2.62 10.69
CA TYR A 3 15.83 -2.51 9.36
C TYR A 3 16.75 -3.19 8.34
N ASN A 4 16.25 -4.20 7.63
CA ASN A 4 16.96 -4.87 6.55
C ASN A 4 16.34 -4.48 5.21
N LYS A 5 17.02 -3.58 4.51
CA LYS A 5 16.57 -3.02 3.22
C LYS A 5 16.23 -4.08 2.17
N LEU A 6 17.07 -5.11 2.02
CA LEU A 6 16.83 -6.17 1.04
C LEU A 6 15.61 -7.03 1.40
N THR A 7 15.41 -7.30 2.68
CA THR A 7 14.22 -8.03 3.14
C THR A 7 12.95 -7.22 2.86
N SER A 8 12.95 -5.92 3.17
CA SER A 8 11.80 -5.04 2.88
C SER A 8 11.54 -4.90 1.38
N LEU A 9 12.59 -4.73 0.57
CA LEU A 9 12.47 -4.68 -0.90
C LEU A 9 11.87 -5.98 -1.44
N SER A 10 12.36 -7.13 -1.00
CA SER A 10 11.85 -8.44 -1.44
C SER A 10 10.39 -8.66 -1.02
N ALA A 11 10.02 -8.27 0.20
CA ALA A 11 8.64 -8.37 0.69
C ALA A 11 7.68 -7.48 -0.11
N ASN A 12 8.07 -6.23 -0.37
CA ASN A 12 7.29 -5.30 -1.19
C ASN A 12 7.04 -5.84 -2.60
N ILE A 13 8.09 -6.36 -3.25
CA ILE A 13 7.99 -6.92 -4.60
C ILE A 13 7.06 -8.13 -4.61
N LYS A 14 7.19 -9.03 -3.63
CA LYS A 14 6.31 -10.19 -3.53
C LYS A 14 4.85 -9.78 -3.32
N ALA A 15 4.58 -8.76 -2.50
CA ALA A 15 3.25 -8.22 -2.31
C ALA A 15 2.69 -7.63 -3.61
N ILE A 16 3.49 -6.88 -4.38
CA ILE A 16 3.08 -6.32 -5.67
C ILE A 16 2.80 -7.44 -6.69
N GLU A 17 3.67 -8.44 -6.83
CA GLU A 17 3.45 -9.60 -7.71
C GLU A 17 2.13 -10.29 -7.36
N THR A 18 1.86 -10.49 -6.07
CA THR A 18 0.60 -11.09 -5.59
C THR A 18 -0.59 -10.21 -5.92
N ALA A 19 -0.52 -8.90 -5.68
CA ALA A 19 -1.58 -7.95 -5.99
C ALA A 19 -1.90 -7.92 -7.49
N VAL A 20 -0.87 -7.88 -8.34
CA VAL A 20 -1.01 -7.90 -9.80
C VAL A 20 -1.66 -9.20 -10.28
N ALA A 21 -1.25 -10.35 -9.73
CA ALA A 21 -1.84 -11.64 -10.09
C ALA A 21 -3.33 -11.72 -9.73
N ILE A 22 -3.72 -11.26 -8.54
CA ILE A 22 -5.12 -11.22 -8.10
C ILE A 22 -5.93 -10.28 -8.98
N HIS A 23 -5.41 -9.08 -9.23
CA HIS A 23 -6.05 -8.07 -10.08
C HIS A 23 -6.27 -8.58 -11.50
N SER A 24 -5.26 -9.21 -12.11
CA SER A 24 -5.37 -9.76 -13.47
C SER A 24 -6.38 -10.91 -13.57
N GLN A 25 -6.64 -11.61 -12.47
CA GLN A 25 -7.65 -12.66 -12.39
C GLN A 25 -9.07 -12.13 -12.07
N GLY A 26 -9.21 -10.85 -11.75
CA GLY A 26 -10.49 -10.22 -11.40
C GLY A 26 -11.17 -10.84 -10.17
N ARG A 27 -10.41 -11.29 -9.17
CA ARG A 27 -10.92 -11.97 -7.97
C ARG A 27 -10.51 -11.26 -6.69
N THR A 28 -11.05 -11.71 -5.59
CA THR A 28 -10.67 -11.29 -4.25
C THR A 28 -9.41 -12.04 -3.76
N ALA A 29 -8.73 -11.48 -2.76
CA ALA A 29 -7.56 -12.09 -2.14
C ALA A 29 -7.96 -13.19 -1.15
N THR A 30 -7.23 -14.32 -1.16
CA THR A 30 -7.36 -15.33 -0.09
C THR A 30 -6.70 -14.82 1.20
N GLN A 31 -6.94 -15.52 2.32
CA GLN A 31 -6.31 -15.15 3.59
C GLN A 31 -4.79 -15.24 3.57
N GLU A 32 -4.23 -16.25 2.88
CA GLU A 32 -2.79 -16.39 2.72
C GLU A 32 -2.22 -15.26 1.87
N GLU A 33 -2.92 -14.86 0.81
CA GLU A 33 -2.53 -13.72 -0.02
C GLU A 33 -2.62 -12.40 0.75
N LYS A 34 -3.65 -12.20 1.56
CA LYS A 34 -3.75 -11.03 2.47
C LYS A 34 -2.57 -10.96 3.45
N GLN A 35 -2.08 -12.10 3.95
CA GLN A 35 -0.86 -12.12 4.77
C GLN A 35 0.39 -11.66 3.98
N VAL A 36 0.49 -12.01 2.70
CA VAL A 36 1.58 -11.53 1.83
C VAL A 36 1.43 -10.04 1.54
N LEU A 37 0.23 -9.59 1.17
CA LEU A 37 -0.08 -8.19 0.90
C LEU A 37 0.20 -7.29 2.11
N ALA A 38 -0.10 -7.75 3.32
CA ALA A 38 0.15 -7.02 4.57
C ALA A 38 1.64 -6.83 4.88
N GLN A 39 2.56 -7.54 4.19
CA GLN A 39 4.00 -7.29 4.29
C GLN A 39 4.47 -6.09 3.46
N TYR A 40 3.60 -5.51 2.63
CA TYR A 40 3.94 -4.31 1.88
C TYR A 40 4.14 -3.13 2.84
N SER A 41 5.28 -2.50 2.75
CA SER A 41 5.66 -1.36 3.60
C SER A 41 6.02 -0.10 2.80
N GLY A 42 5.75 -0.10 1.49
CA GLY A 42 6.15 0.98 0.60
C GLY A 42 7.65 1.06 0.37
N PHE A 43 8.06 2.01 -0.44
CA PHE A 43 9.48 2.17 -0.80
C PHE A 43 10.18 3.31 -0.04
N GLY A 44 9.60 3.78 1.06
CA GLY A 44 10.19 4.84 1.89
C GLY A 44 11.64 4.55 2.28
N GLY A 45 12.57 5.38 1.83
CA GLY A 45 14.01 5.22 2.08
C GLY A 45 14.71 4.11 1.28
N ILE A 46 14.02 3.32 0.43
CA ILE A 46 14.62 2.27 -0.42
C ILE A 46 15.09 2.89 -1.74
N LYS A 47 16.27 3.52 -1.71
CA LYS A 47 16.80 4.29 -2.84
C LYS A 47 17.12 3.46 -4.09
N ASP A 48 17.26 2.13 -3.95
CA ASP A 48 17.56 1.25 -5.10
C ASP A 48 16.47 1.32 -6.19
N VAL A 49 15.22 1.58 -5.82
CA VAL A 49 14.13 1.71 -6.80
C VAL A 49 14.23 2.96 -7.67
N LEU A 50 15.07 3.94 -7.31
CA LEU A 50 15.35 5.09 -8.18
C LEU A 50 16.06 4.68 -9.47
N ASP A 51 16.77 3.55 -9.44
CA ASP A 51 17.45 2.97 -10.59
C ASP A 51 16.57 1.97 -11.38
N LEU A 52 15.28 1.85 -11.03
CA LEU A 52 14.32 1.00 -11.73
C LEU A 52 14.17 1.44 -13.20
N GLY A 53 14.37 0.50 -14.12
CA GLY A 53 14.29 0.76 -15.56
C GLY A 53 15.48 1.54 -16.14
N THR A 54 16.61 1.61 -15.44
CA THR A 54 17.85 2.22 -15.93
C THR A 54 18.92 1.15 -16.22
N ASP A 55 19.93 1.52 -17.02
CA ASP A 55 21.10 0.66 -17.33
C ASP A 55 22.22 0.75 -16.28
N LYS A 56 21.95 1.36 -15.13
CA LYS A 56 22.94 1.52 -14.07
C LYS A 56 23.38 0.17 -13.50
N PRO A 57 24.67 -0.07 -13.33
CA PRO A 57 25.16 -1.30 -12.70
C PRO A 57 24.66 -1.40 -11.25
N LEU A 58 24.01 -2.51 -10.92
CA LEU A 58 23.46 -2.81 -9.60
C LEU A 58 24.10 -4.09 -9.05
N ASP A 59 24.07 -4.25 -7.72
CA ASP A 59 24.33 -5.55 -7.11
C ASP A 59 23.38 -6.62 -7.71
N LYS A 60 23.91 -7.84 -7.96
CA LYS A 60 23.14 -8.90 -8.62
C LYS A 60 21.85 -9.25 -7.89
N GLY A 61 21.84 -9.20 -6.56
CA GLY A 61 20.65 -9.47 -5.75
C GLY A 61 19.59 -8.38 -5.93
N VAL A 62 20.01 -7.11 -5.92
CA VAL A 62 19.12 -5.96 -6.16
C VAL A 62 18.61 -5.97 -7.60
N ALA A 63 19.47 -6.19 -8.59
CA ALA A 63 19.09 -6.23 -9.99
C ALA A 63 17.99 -7.27 -10.27
N GLY A 64 18.11 -8.48 -9.71
CA GLY A 64 17.10 -9.52 -9.83
C GLY A 64 15.74 -9.11 -9.24
N LEU A 65 15.75 -8.42 -8.10
CA LEU A 65 14.54 -7.91 -7.46
C LEU A 65 13.90 -6.80 -8.30
N LEU A 66 14.67 -5.84 -8.79
CA LEU A 66 14.14 -4.74 -9.61
C LEU A 66 13.59 -5.22 -10.96
N ASN A 67 14.19 -6.24 -11.58
CA ASN A 67 13.64 -6.86 -12.79
C ASN A 67 12.28 -7.49 -12.53
N ARG A 68 12.10 -8.24 -11.44
CA ARG A 68 10.80 -8.80 -11.05
C ARG A 68 9.77 -7.69 -10.80
N LEU A 69 10.16 -6.61 -10.15
CA LEU A 69 9.28 -5.45 -9.95
C LEU A 69 8.84 -4.88 -11.31
N LEU A 70 9.79 -4.64 -12.22
CA LEU A 70 9.48 -4.09 -13.54
C LEU A 70 8.56 -5.00 -14.34
N ASP A 71 8.74 -6.32 -14.29
CA ASP A 71 7.88 -7.29 -14.96
C ASP A 71 6.45 -7.28 -14.37
N ALA A 72 6.31 -7.15 -13.05
CA ALA A 72 5.00 -7.00 -12.40
C ALA A 72 4.30 -5.69 -12.86
N LEU A 73 5.05 -4.57 -12.94
CA LEU A 73 4.49 -3.30 -13.41
C LEU A 73 4.08 -3.36 -14.90
N ARG A 74 4.85 -4.02 -15.76
CA ARG A 74 4.47 -4.26 -17.16
C ARG A 74 3.20 -5.08 -17.28
N THR A 75 3.06 -6.10 -16.44
CA THR A 75 1.85 -6.92 -16.38
C THR A 75 0.65 -6.08 -15.96
N LEU A 76 0.79 -5.27 -14.91
CA LEU A 76 -0.28 -4.37 -14.44
C LEU A 76 -0.66 -3.33 -15.49
N ALA A 77 0.31 -2.83 -16.25
CA ALA A 77 0.10 -1.88 -17.34
C ALA A 77 -0.56 -2.52 -18.59
N GLY A 78 -0.75 -3.85 -18.61
CA GLY A 78 -1.35 -4.53 -19.77
C GLY A 78 -0.54 -4.40 -21.08
N GLY A 79 0.77 -4.16 -20.98
CA GLY A 79 1.67 -3.94 -22.12
C GLY A 79 1.72 -2.49 -22.62
N ASP A 80 0.99 -1.55 -21.99
CA ASP A 80 1.10 -0.12 -22.30
C ASP A 80 2.36 0.47 -21.67
N GLU A 81 3.29 0.86 -22.52
CA GLU A 81 4.58 1.44 -22.14
C GLU A 81 4.44 2.80 -21.41
N ALA A 82 3.43 3.60 -21.74
CA ALA A 82 3.20 4.88 -21.09
C ALA A 82 2.66 4.66 -19.67
N ALA A 83 1.71 3.74 -19.51
CA ALA A 83 1.19 3.33 -18.21
C ALA A 83 2.29 2.71 -17.35
N CYS A 84 3.13 1.84 -17.91
CA CYS A 84 4.27 1.26 -17.18
C CYS A 84 5.24 2.33 -16.67
N ARG A 85 5.61 3.30 -17.53
CA ARG A 85 6.46 4.45 -17.11
C ARG A 85 5.81 5.24 -15.97
N SER A 86 4.52 5.49 -16.03
CA SER A 86 3.79 6.18 -14.95
C SER A 86 3.87 5.43 -13.63
N LEU A 87 3.71 4.10 -13.64
CA LEU A 87 3.84 3.26 -12.45
C LEU A 87 5.27 3.29 -11.89
N VAL A 88 6.29 3.24 -12.75
CA VAL A 88 7.70 3.37 -12.34
C VAL A 88 7.96 4.71 -11.66
N GLU A 89 7.48 5.81 -12.23
CA GLU A 89 7.66 7.14 -11.63
C GLU A 89 6.89 7.30 -10.31
N SER A 90 5.70 6.69 -10.17
CA SER A 90 4.97 6.65 -8.91
C SER A 90 5.80 5.96 -7.81
N ILE A 91 6.38 4.79 -8.09
CA ILE A 91 7.28 4.09 -7.15
C ILE A 91 8.48 4.97 -6.77
N LYS A 92 9.16 5.57 -7.75
CA LYS A 92 10.32 6.44 -7.49
C LYS A 92 9.96 7.64 -6.60
N SER A 93 8.81 8.26 -6.84
CA SER A 93 8.34 9.39 -6.03
C SER A 93 8.02 8.99 -4.59
N SER A 94 7.56 7.75 -4.37
CA SER A 94 7.20 7.22 -3.06
C SER A 94 8.39 7.04 -2.10
N VAL A 95 9.62 7.00 -2.61
CA VAL A 95 10.86 6.86 -1.80
C VAL A 95 10.99 7.94 -0.73
N LEU A 96 10.46 9.14 -0.99
CA LEU A 96 10.52 10.27 -0.06
C LEU A 96 9.29 10.39 0.84
N THR A 97 8.19 9.71 0.54
CA THR A 97 6.88 9.95 1.17
C THR A 97 6.24 8.71 1.79
N ALA A 98 6.58 7.50 1.33
CA ALA A 98 5.94 6.27 1.81
C ALA A 98 6.55 5.79 3.14
N PHE A 99 6.25 6.50 4.24
CA PHE A 99 6.60 6.12 5.59
C PHE A 99 5.33 5.86 6.38
N TYR A 100 5.13 4.62 6.82
CA TYR A 100 3.93 4.21 7.53
C TYR A 100 4.06 4.38 9.04
N THR A 101 2.96 4.73 9.67
CA THR A 101 2.89 4.87 11.13
C THR A 101 3.13 3.52 11.79
N PRO A 102 4.04 3.43 12.78
CA PRO A 102 4.27 2.20 13.52
C PRO A 102 3.03 1.68 14.22
N GLN A 103 2.82 0.36 14.24
CA GLN A 103 1.62 -0.27 14.77
C GLN A 103 1.31 0.13 16.21
N PHE A 104 2.31 0.25 17.09
CA PHE A 104 2.10 0.64 18.48
C PHE A 104 1.49 2.04 18.64
N LEU A 105 1.76 2.97 17.70
CA LEU A 105 1.13 4.29 17.69
C LEU A 105 -0.32 4.20 17.21
N ILE A 106 -0.59 3.40 16.20
CA ILE A 106 -1.95 3.13 15.72
C ILE A 106 -2.80 2.54 16.84
N ASP A 107 -2.27 1.54 17.55
CA ASP A 107 -2.94 0.89 18.68
C ASP A 107 -3.24 1.88 19.82
N ALA A 108 -2.29 2.77 20.13
CA ALA A 108 -2.50 3.79 21.15
C ALA A 108 -3.58 4.80 20.75
N VAL A 109 -3.61 5.23 19.50
CA VAL A 109 -4.65 6.11 18.95
C VAL A 109 -6.01 5.41 18.98
N ALA A 110 -6.09 4.17 18.52
CA ALA A 110 -7.30 3.36 18.53
C ALA A 110 -7.86 3.22 19.95
N ALA A 111 -7.03 2.84 20.92
CA ALA A 111 -7.42 2.69 22.31
C ALA A 111 -8.00 3.99 22.88
N GLN A 112 -7.38 5.14 22.59
CA GLN A 112 -7.87 6.45 23.09
C GLN A 112 -9.20 6.83 22.43
N ILE A 113 -9.38 6.63 21.12
CA ILE A 113 -10.62 6.87 20.39
C ILE A 113 -11.73 5.99 20.96
N HIS A 114 -11.53 4.70 21.06
CA HIS A 114 -12.52 3.74 21.56
C HIS A 114 -12.93 4.08 23.01
N LYS A 115 -11.96 4.42 23.88
CA LYS A 115 -12.23 4.85 25.24
C LYS A 115 -13.12 6.10 25.28
N THR A 116 -12.81 7.09 24.44
CA THR A 116 -13.56 8.35 24.40
C THR A 116 -14.99 8.13 23.92
N PHE A 117 -15.18 7.37 22.86
CA PHE A 117 -16.51 7.06 22.33
C PHE A 117 -17.34 6.27 23.34
N SER A 118 -16.77 5.22 23.94
CA SER A 118 -17.44 4.39 24.94
C SER A 118 -17.83 5.18 26.20
N ALA A 119 -16.91 6.02 26.69
CA ALA A 119 -17.17 6.83 27.91
C ALA A 119 -18.31 7.86 27.73
N ASN A 120 -18.57 8.28 26.50
CA ASN A 120 -19.62 9.27 26.18
C ASN A 120 -20.87 8.62 25.53
N GLY A 121 -20.94 7.30 25.44
CA GLY A 121 -22.06 6.60 24.79
C GLY A 121 -22.20 6.92 23.31
N LEU A 122 -21.11 7.32 22.64
CA LEU A 122 -21.10 7.68 21.23
C LEU A 122 -20.87 6.47 20.36
N GLN A 123 -21.44 6.51 19.13
CA GLN A 123 -21.19 5.53 18.08
C GLN A 123 -20.50 6.20 16.90
N MET A 124 -19.47 5.56 16.37
CA MET A 124 -18.78 6.03 15.18
C MET A 124 -19.64 5.67 13.95
N GLN A 125 -20.11 6.67 13.21
CA GLN A 125 -20.95 6.48 12.03
C GLN A 125 -20.11 6.27 10.76
N SER A 126 -19.00 7.01 10.66
CA SER A 126 -18.06 6.91 9.54
C SER A 126 -16.64 7.17 10.02
N PHE A 127 -15.70 6.55 9.33
CA PHE A 127 -14.27 6.73 9.51
C PHE A 127 -13.64 7.05 8.14
N LEU A 128 -12.82 8.09 8.10
CA LEU A 128 -12.16 8.53 6.89
C LEU A 128 -10.65 8.56 7.10
N GLU A 129 -9.92 7.88 6.21
CA GLU A 129 -8.47 7.92 6.15
C GLU A 129 -8.02 8.53 4.82
N PRO A 130 -7.54 9.81 4.82
CA PRO A 130 -7.28 10.56 3.59
C PRO A 130 -5.93 10.25 2.92
N SER A 131 -5.06 9.50 3.58
CA SER A 131 -3.74 9.05 3.09
C SER A 131 -3.45 7.68 3.67
N ALA A 132 -4.20 6.68 3.17
CA ALA A 132 -4.37 5.42 3.86
C ALA A 132 -3.15 4.49 3.84
N GLY A 133 -2.24 4.66 2.86
CA GLY A 133 -1.23 3.65 2.62
C GLY A 133 -1.89 2.30 2.35
N ILE A 134 -1.55 1.29 3.12
CA ILE A 134 -2.25 -0.01 3.06
C ILE A 134 -3.40 -0.14 4.07
N GLY A 135 -3.90 0.98 4.61
CA GLY A 135 -5.04 0.99 5.53
C GLY A 135 -4.70 0.68 6.98
N GLY A 136 -3.51 1.07 7.42
CA GLY A 136 -3.07 0.80 8.80
C GLY A 136 -4.01 1.33 9.88
N PHE A 137 -4.68 2.45 9.64
CA PHE A 137 -5.64 3.05 10.58
C PHE A 137 -7.08 2.54 10.41
N LEU A 138 -7.42 1.80 9.35
CA LEU A 138 -8.78 1.27 9.17
C LEU A 138 -9.27 0.43 10.36
N PRO A 139 -8.43 -0.37 11.04
CA PRO A 139 -8.85 -1.09 12.26
C PRO A 139 -9.21 -0.19 13.45
N VAL A 140 -8.96 1.13 13.37
CA VAL A 140 -9.43 2.11 14.38
C VAL A 140 -10.95 2.28 14.33
N ALA A 141 -11.56 2.03 13.16
CA ALA A 141 -13.01 2.07 13.01
C ALA A 141 -13.70 1.08 13.94
N MET A 142 -14.77 1.53 14.61
CA MET A 142 -15.56 0.69 15.50
C MET A 142 -16.50 -0.25 14.69
N PRO A 143 -16.95 -1.36 15.25
CA PRO A 143 -17.91 -2.23 14.58
C PRO A 143 -19.14 -1.48 14.06
N GLY A 144 -19.53 -1.71 12.81
CA GLY A 144 -20.65 -1.04 12.15
C GLY A 144 -20.33 0.33 11.56
N THR A 145 -19.10 0.82 11.68
CA THR A 145 -18.65 2.07 11.07
C THR A 145 -18.43 1.90 9.57
N ARG A 146 -18.90 2.86 8.77
CA ARG A 146 -18.57 2.94 7.35
C ARG A 146 -17.17 3.53 7.17
N SER A 147 -16.26 2.76 6.58
CA SER A 147 -14.86 3.18 6.40
C SER A 147 -14.59 3.61 4.96
N TYR A 148 -13.88 4.72 4.82
CA TYR A 148 -13.44 5.30 3.55
C TYR A 148 -11.94 5.52 3.61
N ALA A 149 -11.22 5.10 2.58
CA ALA A 149 -9.78 5.21 2.52
C ALA A 149 -9.32 5.74 1.15
N PHE A 150 -8.52 6.80 1.16
CA PHE A 150 -7.94 7.39 -0.04
C PHE A 150 -6.45 7.13 -0.06
N GLU A 151 -5.95 6.67 -1.20
CA GLU A 151 -4.52 6.48 -1.43
C GLU A 151 -4.16 6.96 -2.84
N LYS A 152 -3.18 7.85 -2.92
CA LYS A 152 -2.81 8.49 -4.19
C LYS A 152 -1.92 7.60 -5.07
N ASP A 153 -1.04 6.80 -4.44
CA ASP A 153 -0.16 5.89 -5.16
C ASP A 153 -0.94 4.69 -5.70
N THR A 154 -0.85 4.45 -7.00
CA THR A 154 -1.63 3.41 -7.70
C THR A 154 -1.32 2.01 -7.17
N ILE A 155 -0.05 1.71 -6.91
CA ILE A 155 0.37 0.38 -6.43
C ILE A 155 -0.11 0.16 -5.00
N THR A 156 0.10 1.15 -4.14
CA THR A 156 -0.34 1.11 -2.75
C THR A 156 -1.88 1.04 -2.66
N GLY A 157 -2.59 1.80 -3.50
CA GLY A 157 -4.05 1.76 -3.59
C GLY A 157 -4.59 0.41 -4.05
N LEU A 158 -3.90 -0.27 -4.96
CA LEU A 158 -4.24 -1.64 -5.35
C LEU A 158 -4.08 -2.60 -4.17
N VAL A 159 -2.97 -2.54 -3.43
CA VAL A 159 -2.77 -3.36 -2.23
C VAL A 159 -3.83 -3.05 -1.17
N LEU A 160 -4.13 -1.78 -0.93
CA LEU A 160 -5.17 -1.31 0.00
C LEU A 160 -6.53 -1.94 -0.32
N SER A 161 -6.97 -1.88 -1.59
CA SER A 161 -8.27 -2.39 -2.01
C SER A 161 -8.41 -3.90 -1.84
N LEU A 162 -7.32 -4.65 -2.04
CA LEU A 162 -7.29 -6.11 -1.88
C LEU A 162 -7.22 -6.55 -0.40
N LEU A 163 -6.69 -5.70 0.47
CA LEU A 163 -6.64 -5.95 1.92
C LEU A 163 -7.98 -5.66 2.60
N HIS A 164 -8.67 -4.60 2.17
CA HIS A 164 -9.82 -4.03 2.87
C HIS A 164 -11.08 -3.97 1.97
N GLU A 165 -11.59 -5.13 1.61
CA GLU A 165 -12.80 -5.28 0.77
C GLU A 165 -14.08 -4.75 1.44
N ASP A 166 -14.07 -4.59 2.76
CA ASP A 166 -15.15 -4.06 3.58
C ASP A 166 -15.14 -2.52 3.68
N ALA A 167 -14.07 -1.87 3.23
CA ALA A 167 -13.95 -0.42 3.17
C ALA A 167 -14.18 0.10 1.74
N THR A 168 -14.68 1.33 1.63
CA THR A 168 -14.70 2.05 0.37
C THR A 168 -13.31 2.64 0.12
N THR A 169 -12.55 2.01 -0.78
CA THR A 169 -11.20 2.45 -1.13
C THR A 169 -11.20 3.24 -2.43
N VAL A 170 -10.45 4.34 -2.47
CA VAL A 170 -10.32 5.21 -3.65
C VAL A 170 -8.83 5.45 -3.94
N THR A 171 -8.41 5.04 -5.15
CA THR A 171 -7.03 5.30 -5.61
C THR A 171 -6.95 6.68 -6.25
N ALA A 172 -6.93 7.69 -5.43
CA ALA A 172 -6.80 9.10 -5.80
C ALA A 172 -6.34 9.92 -4.59
N GLY A 173 -5.85 11.13 -4.83
CA GLY A 173 -5.58 12.08 -3.74
C GLY A 173 -6.89 12.54 -3.10
N PHE A 174 -6.87 12.74 -1.78
CA PHE A 174 -8.04 13.21 -1.04
C PHE A 174 -8.55 14.58 -1.53
N GLU A 175 -7.68 15.40 -2.09
CA GLU A 175 -8.02 16.68 -2.71
C GLU A 175 -9.00 16.58 -3.90
N THR A 176 -9.23 15.39 -4.43
CA THR A 176 -10.15 15.17 -5.55
C THR A 176 -11.62 15.03 -5.12
N ILE A 177 -11.90 15.00 -3.81
CA ILE A 177 -13.28 14.94 -3.31
C ILE A 177 -13.99 16.26 -3.57
N GLY A 178 -15.12 16.19 -4.28
CA GLY A 178 -15.99 17.33 -4.50
C GLY A 178 -15.62 18.22 -5.68
N THR A 179 -14.72 17.76 -6.57
CA THR A 179 -14.46 18.42 -7.87
C THR A 179 -15.27 17.82 -9.00
#